data_44490f0c90db4a055975a41032c9da40
#
_entry.id   44490f0c90db4a055975a41032c9da40
#
_cell.length_a   1.000
_cell.length_b   1.000
_cell.length_c   1.000
_cell.angle_alpha   90.00
_cell.angle_beta   90.00
_cell.angle_gamma   90.00
#
_symmetry.space_group_name_H-M   'P 1'
#
loop_
_entity.id
_entity.type
_entity.pdbx_description
1 polymer ?
#
loop_
_entity_poly.entity_id
_entity_poly.type
_entity_poly.pdbx_seq_one_letter_code
_entity_poly.pdbx_strand_id
1 'polypeptide(L)'
;MRRAAVKALRASYQCTCRGLRVSSRGSPLPLLQSSKAASSGSPTAHYNPRLGTATARYLSSTGARDSSGTHHHSNARPEPLRSSMYVRGAFVTLLSGLVAYGAWYNSGDSNSESPIASTTSATTTATGAVPTRSVLVIGADELHTGTFVGDGPISKTTSDNERVVEMLSPEQATRKLRQYEQSVYVNRGQGVVRYDVAQLPSNDPIEDDHAEKIVEVPNKAPSSDPSDWMFWGVFDGHSGWTTSAKLRQALISFVARELNETYKSSPDLIPSAAAVESAIKTGFTRLDDEIVHQSVQRVLKSNNRLVAAEHLAPALSGSCALLSFYDSKSKLLRVACTGDSRAVLGRRSESGKWTATALSTDQTGSNPDEAARLRKLHPGEEHVVRHGRVLGGLEPTRAFGDASYKWSRELSEKLREKFFGRSVSPLLKTPPYVTAEPVVTTTKIEPEKGDFVVMATDGFWEMLTNEEVVGLVGKWIESQAGSSSKSSGYFSFLQKGSKTALPVESSESEKNSGNKTPIRQRQWGATGTDPMERFVVQDKNVATHLVRNALGGKNQEQVSALLTLPSPFSRRYRDDLTVQVIFFGYDGPKTGEIVVNKEATAAALAAAAADGNKTGPVKPKL
;
A
#
# COMPACT_ATOMS: atom_id res chain seq x y z
N MET A 1 -37.58 2.64 -0.47
CA MET A 1 -36.56 2.80 -1.52
C MET A 1 -35.15 2.37 -1.08
N ARG A 2 -34.70 2.62 0.19
CA ARG A 2 -33.36 2.16 0.67
C ARG A 2 -33.12 0.64 0.66
N ARG A 3 -34.13 -0.18 0.97
CA ARG A 3 -34.01 -1.65 0.90
C ARG A 3 -33.93 -2.19 -0.53
N ALA A 4 -34.41 -1.46 -1.52
CA ALA A 4 -34.35 -1.85 -2.92
C ALA A 4 -32.96 -1.54 -3.53
N ALA A 5 -32.35 -0.39 -3.19
CA ALA A 5 -31.01 -0.03 -3.67
C ALA A 5 -29.90 -0.96 -3.12
N VAL A 6 -29.99 -1.33 -1.84
CA VAL A 6 -29.03 -2.30 -1.23
C VAL A 6 -29.24 -3.72 -1.78
N LYS A 7 -30.49 -4.10 -2.12
CA LYS A 7 -30.76 -5.39 -2.81
C LYS A 7 -30.28 -5.36 -4.26
N ALA A 8 -30.39 -4.24 -4.97
CA ALA A 8 -29.89 -4.09 -6.34
C ALA A 8 -28.36 -4.16 -6.39
N LEU A 9 -27.66 -3.50 -5.46
CA LEU A 9 -26.20 -3.61 -5.32
C LEU A 9 -25.73 -5.03 -4.95
N ARG A 10 -26.45 -5.74 -4.04
CA ARG A 10 -26.16 -7.14 -3.73
C ARG A 10 -26.48 -8.09 -4.88
N ALA A 11 -27.51 -7.83 -5.66
CA ALA A 11 -27.87 -8.64 -6.82
C ALA A 11 -26.86 -8.45 -7.97
N SER A 12 -26.37 -7.25 -8.20
CA SER A 12 -25.29 -6.99 -9.18
C SER A 12 -24.00 -7.70 -8.79
N TYR A 13 -23.67 -7.72 -7.48
CA TYR A 13 -22.49 -8.42 -6.98
C TYR A 13 -22.58 -9.95 -7.09
N GLN A 14 -23.81 -10.52 -7.02
CA GLN A 14 -24.03 -11.96 -7.18
C GLN A 14 -24.17 -12.41 -8.65
N CYS A 15 -24.61 -11.53 -9.55
CA CYS A 15 -24.69 -11.84 -10.97
C CYS A 15 -23.33 -11.92 -11.67
N THR A 16 -22.36 -11.08 -11.27
CA THR A 16 -21.00 -11.13 -11.82
C THR A 16 -20.24 -12.40 -11.46
N CYS A 17 -20.61 -13.08 -10.36
CA CYS A 17 -20.02 -14.35 -9.94
C CYS A 17 -20.69 -15.60 -10.56
N ARG A 18 -21.81 -15.48 -11.27
CA ARG A 18 -22.54 -16.62 -11.86
C ARG A 18 -22.43 -16.80 -13.37
N GLY A 19 -21.70 -15.94 -14.07
CA GLY A 19 -21.65 -15.84 -15.54
C GLY A 19 -20.64 -16.70 -16.29
N LEU A 20 -20.00 -17.71 -15.67
CA LEU A 20 -19.05 -18.60 -16.36
C LEU A 20 -19.30 -20.08 -15.99
N ARG A 21 -20.45 -20.62 -16.43
CA ARG A 21 -20.61 -22.06 -16.63
C ARG A 21 -20.75 -22.32 -18.11
N VAL A 22 -19.66 -22.68 -18.78
CA VAL A 22 -19.68 -23.32 -20.09
C VAL A 22 -19.93 -24.80 -19.86
N SER A 23 -21.09 -25.27 -20.31
CA SER A 23 -21.48 -26.66 -20.32
C SER A 23 -20.71 -27.42 -21.39
N SER A 24 -19.94 -28.40 -20.97
CA SER A 24 -19.39 -29.42 -21.86
C SER A 24 -20.43 -30.49 -22.11
N ARG A 25 -21.02 -30.56 -23.28
CA ARG A 25 -21.59 -31.79 -23.84
C ARG A 25 -21.05 -31.95 -25.25
N GLY A 26 -20.33 -33.04 -25.40
CA GLY A 26 -19.77 -33.46 -26.65
C GLY A 26 -20.79 -34.14 -27.55
N SER A 27 -20.49 -34.17 -28.81
CA SER A 27 -20.75 -35.28 -29.77
C SER A 27 -19.90 -35.07 -31.02
N PRO A 28 -19.58 -36.12 -31.80
CA PRO A 28 -18.34 -36.22 -32.55
C PRO A 28 -18.50 -36.15 -34.08
N LEU A 29 -17.40 -35.74 -34.71
CA LEU A 29 -16.86 -36.12 -36.03
C LEU A 29 -17.64 -35.85 -37.32
N PRO A 30 -17.02 -35.63 -38.50
CA PRO A 30 -16.07 -36.58 -39.10
C PRO A 30 -14.79 -35.96 -39.71
N LEU A 31 -13.83 -36.87 -39.84
CA LEU A 31 -12.59 -36.80 -40.64
C LEU A 31 -12.83 -36.50 -42.12
N LEU A 32 -11.93 -35.70 -42.72
CA LEU A 32 -11.57 -35.85 -44.13
C LEU A 32 -10.08 -35.54 -44.36
N GLN A 33 -9.49 -36.38 -45.16
CA GLN A 33 -8.05 -36.57 -45.43
C GLN A 33 -7.48 -35.54 -46.41
N SER A 34 -6.22 -35.26 -46.20
CA SER A 34 -5.07 -35.19 -47.13
C SER A 34 -5.17 -34.50 -48.49
N SER A 35 -4.21 -33.61 -48.73
CA SER A 35 -3.35 -33.74 -49.90
C SER A 35 -2.05 -32.92 -49.78
N LYS A 36 -0.96 -33.56 -50.16
CA LYS A 36 0.43 -33.06 -50.28
C LYS A 36 0.60 -32.22 -51.57
N ALA A 37 1.57 -31.30 -51.54
CA ALA A 37 2.59 -31.01 -52.56
C ALA A 37 3.22 -29.66 -52.20
N ALA A 38 4.45 -29.52 -51.90
CA ALA A 38 5.73 -29.63 -52.61
C ALA A 38 6.16 -28.30 -53.27
N SER A 39 7.25 -27.82 -52.75
CA SER A 39 8.51 -27.35 -53.35
C SER A 39 8.70 -25.91 -53.83
N SER A 40 9.86 -25.43 -53.43
CA SER A 40 10.85 -24.55 -54.11
C SER A 40 10.56 -23.05 -54.11
N GLY A 41 11.47 -22.17 -53.74
CA GLY A 41 12.84 -21.96 -53.97
C GLY A 41 13.23 -20.56 -53.52
N SER A 42 14.34 -20.41 -52.93
CA SER A 42 15.05 -19.14 -52.72
C SER A 42 15.57 -18.58 -54.06
N PRO A 43 15.92 -17.30 -54.18
CA PRO A 43 17.29 -16.96 -53.90
C PRO A 43 17.57 -15.60 -53.24
N THR A 44 18.70 -15.58 -52.59
CA THR A 44 19.55 -14.49 -52.10
C THR A 44 19.83 -13.39 -53.11
N ALA A 45 19.91 -12.14 -52.62
CA ALA A 45 20.79 -11.13 -53.18
C ALA A 45 21.28 -10.14 -52.12
N HIS A 46 22.56 -10.20 -51.87
CA HIS A 46 23.38 -9.19 -51.21
C HIS A 46 23.42 -7.88 -52.00
N TYR A 47 23.43 -6.75 -51.34
CA TYR A 47 24.22 -5.59 -51.75
C TYR A 47 24.45 -4.61 -50.57
N ASN A 48 25.69 -4.43 -50.19
CA ASN A 48 26.32 -3.26 -49.58
C ASN A 48 27.39 -2.81 -50.59
N PRO A 49 27.88 -1.58 -50.73
CA PRO A 49 28.44 -0.74 -49.69
C PRO A 49 28.53 0.81 -49.97
N ARG A 50 29.11 1.49 -48.96
CA ARG A 50 30.02 2.67 -49.00
C ARG A 50 29.47 4.10 -49.02
N LEU A 51 29.75 4.79 -47.90
CA LEU A 51 30.71 5.91 -47.70
C LEU A 51 30.55 7.18 -48.55
N GLY A 52 30.34 8.30 -47.87
CA GLY A 52 30.51 9.64 -48.37
C GLY A 52 30.59 10.66 -47.24
N THR A 53 31.81 10.96 -46.82
CA THR A 53 32.18 12.11 -45.95
C THR A 53 32.08 13.42 -46.68
N ALA A 54 31.56 14.49 -46.05
CA ALA A 54 31.89 15.87 -46.41
C ALA A 54 31.79 16.79 -45.18
N THR A 55 32.92 17.28 -44.81
CA THR A 55 33.22 18.40 -43.92
C THR A 55 32.94 19.73 -44.60
N ALA A 56 32.41 20.69 -43.89
CA ALA A 56 32.68 22.11 -44.13
C ALA A 56 32.52 22.95 -42.86
N ARG A 57 33.53 23.76 -42.70
CA ARG A 57 33.84 24.66 -41.57
C ARG A 57 33.35 26.11 -41.84
N TYR A 58 33.46 26.88 -40.73
CA TYR A 58 33.64 28.34 -40.64
C TYR A 58 32.35 29.19 -40.58
N LEU A 59 32.22 30.25 -39.78
CA LEU A 59 33.16 31.20 -39.14
C LEU A 59 32.47 31.95 -37.99
N SER A 60 33.28 32.38 -37.05
CA SER A 60 33.10 33.33 -35.96
C SER A 60 32.89 34.79 -36.40
N SER A 61 32.23 35.63 -35.55
CA SER A 61 32.65 37.01 -35.27
C SER A 61 31.98 37.55 -34.00
N THR A 62 32.67 37.74 -32.98
CA THR A 62 33.13 38.87 -32.16
C THR A 62 32.36 40.19 -32.30
N GLY A 63 31.99 40.75 -31.13
CA GLY A 63 31.60 42.16 -30.99
C GLY A 63 31.28 42.50 -29.53
N ALA A 64 32.28 42.99 -28.81
CA ALA A 64 32.15 43.57 -27.47
C ALA A 64 31.79 45.07 -27.58
N ARG A 65 31.11 45.58 -26.54
CA ARG A 65 31.49 46.84 -25.82
C ARG A 65 30.47 47.24 -24.76
N ASP A 66 31.00 47.32 -23.57
CA ASP A 66 30.93 48.31 -22.47
C ASP A 66 29.86 49.41 -22.49
N SER A 67 29.20 49.60 -21.32
CA SER A 67 29.43 50.74 -20.43
C SER A 67 28.53 50.71 -19.18
N SER A 68 29.14 50.66 -18.03
CA SER A 68 29.04 51.45 -16.77
C SER A 68 27.71 52.12 -16.40
N GLY A 69 27.30 51.90 -15.12
CA GLY A 69 26.46 52.87 -14.43
C GLY A 69 25.81 52.39 -13.14
N THR A 70 26.52 52.59 -12.01
CA THR A 70 26.09 53.03 -10.67
C THR A 70 25.02 52.25 -9.84
N HIS A 71 25.47 51.92 -8.65
CA HIS A 71 24.84 51.48 -7.42
C HIS A 71 23.50 52.13 -7.04
N HIS A 72 22.57 51.26 -6.56
CA HIS A 72 21.78 51.55 -5.37
C HIS A 72 21.45 50.27 -4.62
N HIS A 73 21.89 50.18 -3.36
CA HIS A 73 21.49 49.18 -2.39
C HIS A 73 20.02 49.42 -1.98
N SER A 74 19.19 48.36 -2.06
CA SER A 74 18.00 48.25 -1.22
C SER A 74 17.86 46.82 -0.73
N ASN A 75 17.96 46.68 0.58
CA ASN A 75 17.67 45.50 1.34
C ASN A 75 16.18 45.12 1.17
N ALA A 76 15.88 44.03 0.49
CA ALA A 76 14.57 43.40 0.55
C ALA A 76 14.76 41.97 1.08
N ARG A 77 14.13 41.70 2.21
CA ARG A 77 13.97 40.35 2.79
C ARG A 77 13.20 39.47 1.79
N PRO A 78 13.56 38.24 1.61
CA PRO A 78 12.73 37.33 0.82
C PRO A 78 11.47 36.94 1.62
N GLU A 79 10.30 37.25 1.07
CA GLU A 79 9.04 36.71 1.53
C GLU A 79 8.94 35.22 1.20
N PRO A 80 8.29 34.40 2.06
CA PRO A 80 8.08 33.00 1.78
C PRO A 80 7.04 32.83 0.67
N LEU A 81 7.39 32.07 -0.36
CA LEU A 81 6.50 31.64 -1.44
C LEU A 81 5.33 30.85 -0.85
N ARG A 82 4.17 31.48 -0.77
CA ARG A 82 2.88 30.81 -0.51
C ARG A 82 2.59 29.85 -1.67
N SER A 83 2.55 28.56 -1.37
CA SER A 83 2.16 27.54 -2.32
C SER A 83 0.67 27.62 -2.60
N SER A 84 0.28 28.00 -3.81
CA SER A 84 -1.11 28.09 -4.26
C SER A 84 -1.68 26.73 -4.72
N MET A 85 -1.29 25.62 -4.09
CA MET A 85 -1.71 24.27 -4.48
C MET A 85 -3.06 23.82 -3.90
N TYR A 86 -3.65 24.59 -2.99
CA TYR A 86 -4.86 24.17 -2.26
C TYR A 86 -6.19 24.35 -3.01
N VAL A 87 -6.24 25.08 -4.12
CA VAL A 87 -7.51 25.36 -4.81
C VAL A 87 -7.89 24.30 -5.87
N ARG A 88 -6.96 23.47 -6.33
CA ARG A 88 -7.22 22.49 -7.40
C ARG A 88 -7.63 21.08 -6.93
N GLY A 89 -7.34 20.72 -5.68
CA GLY A 89 -7.76 19.45 -5.08
C GLY A 89 -9.25 19.40 -4.68
N ALA A 90 -9.84 20.55 -4.36
CA ALA A 90 -11.22 20.63 -3.86
C ALA A 90 -12.30 20.34 -4.91
N PHE A 91 -12.01 20.45 -6.22
CA PHE A 91 -13.01 20.26 -7.27
C PHE A 91 -13.22 18.79 -7.69
N VAL A 92 -12.27 17.91 -7.44
CA VAL A 92 -12.38 16.49 -7.83
C VAL A 92 -13.07 15.65 -6.76
N THR A 93 -12.92 16.02 -5.49
CA THR A 93 -13.67 15.44 -4.38
C THR A 93 -15.17 15.80 -4.40
N LEU A 94 -15.56 16.86 -5.08
CA LEU A 94 -16.98 17.29 -5.17
C LEU A 94 -17.83 16.41 -6.08
N LEU A 95 -17.27 15.75 -7.09
CA LEU A 95 -18.06 14.91 -8.02
C LEU A 95 -18.24 13.47 -7.55
N SER A 96 -17.27 12.90 -6.85
CA SER A 96 -17.45 11.60 -6.16
C SER A 96 -18.24 11.74 -4.85
N GLY A 97 -18.20 12.88 -4.20
CA GLY A 97 -18.98 13.21 -3.01
C GLY A 97 -20.46 13.49 -3.27
N LEU A 98 -20.84 13.95 -4.47
CA LEU A 98 -22.25 14.30 -4.77
C LEU A 98 -23.16 13.09 -4.87
N VAL A 99 -22.66 11.92 -5.26
CA VAL A 99 -23.46 10.68 -5.27
C VAL A 99 -23.64 10.11 -3.86
N ALA A 100 -22.65 10.31 -2.97
CA ALA A 100 -22.72 9.89 -1.56
C ALA A 100 -23.47 10.94 -0.71
N TYR A 101 -23.32 12.22 -1.00
CA TYR A 101 -23.94 13.34 -0.25
C TYR A 101 -25.47 13.40 -0.47
N GLY A 102 -25.97 13.10 -1.67
CA GLY A 102 -27.41 12.99 -1.92
C GLY A 102 -28.10 11.88 -1.13
N ALA A 103 -27.34 10.86 -0.69
CA ALA A 103 -27.85 9.78 0.15
C ALA A 103 -27.83 10.13 1.66
N TRP A 104 -27.00 11.09 2.09
CA TRP A 104 -26.81 11.44 3.50
C TRP A 104 -27.71 12.61 3.97
N TYR A 105 -28.01 13.56 3.09
CA TYR A 105 -28.81 14.76 3.46
C TYR A 105 -30.31 14.46 3.72
N ASN A 106 -30.80 13.27 3.32
CA ASN A 106 -32.21 12.90 3.52
C ASN A 106 -32.45 12.01 4.74
N SER A 107 -31.55 11.99 5.73
CA SER A 107 -31.60 11.15 6.93
C SER A 107 -31.61 11.95 8.24
N GLY A 108 -32.28 13.07 8.23
CA GLY A 108 -32.67 13.74 9.47
C GLY A 108 -33.98 13.13 10.04
N ASP A 109 -33.93 12.83 11.32
CA ASP A 109 -35.03 12.43 12.21
C ASP A 109 -35.67 11.06 12.06
N SER A 110 -35.27 10.15 12.93
CA SER A 110 -36.18 9.39 13.79
C SER A 110 -35.42 8.73 14.95
N ASN A 111 -35.72 9.20 16.14
CA ASN A 111 -35.38 8.58 17.42
C ASN A 111 -35.95 7.16 17.49
N SER A 112 -35.13 6.19 17.88
CA SER A 112 -35.59 5.02 18.59
C SER A 112 -34.50 4.57 19.57
N GLU A 113 -34.71 4.93 20.80
CA GLU A 113 -34.03 4.40 21.98
C GLU A 113 -34.30 2.89 22.11
N SER A 114 -33.26 2.12 22.41
CA SER A 114 -33.40 0.84 23.06
C SER A 114 -32.48 0.78 24.27
N PRO A 115 -32.98 0.45 25.43
CA PRO A 115 -32.23 0.51 26.69
C PRO A 115 -31.39 -0.74 26.87
N ILE A 116 -30.10 -0.56 27.09
CA ILE A 116 -29.25 -1.59 27.68
C ILE A 116 -29.12 -1.26 29.16
N ALA A 117 -29.76 -2.06 29.99
CA ALA A 117 -29.64 -2.02 31.42
C ALA A 117 -28.20 -2.37 31.85
N SER A 118 -27.53 -1.45 32.50
CA SER A 118 -26.35 -1.70 33.31
C SER A 118 -26.67 -1.46 34.78
N THR A 119 -26.90 -2.55 35.48
CA THR A 119 -26.88 -2.60 36.95
C THR A 119 -25.43 -2.47 37.41
N THR A 120 -25.12 -1.38 38.08
CA THR A 120 -24.00 -1.32 39.02
C THR A 120 -24.35 -0.38 40.16
N SER A 121 -24.71 -0.98 41.28
CA SER A 121 -24.75 -0.34 42.58
C SER A 121 -23.33 -0.06 43.03
N ALA A 122 -22.99 1.18 43.24
CA ALA A 122 -21.90 1.59 44.12
C ALA A 122 -22.20 2.99 44.63
N THR A 123 -22.76 3.04 45.81
CA THR A 123 -22.85 4.24 46.61
C THR A 123 -21.46 4.62 47.07
N THR A 124 -20.92 5.70 46.51
CA THR A 124 -19.77 6.39 47.07
C THR A 124 -20.06 7.87 46.96
N THR A 125 -20.22 8.51 48.10
CA THR A 125 -20.30 9.96 48.24
C THR A 125 -19.03 10.60 47.70
N ALA A 126 -19.08 11.11 46.48
CA ALA A 126 -18.01 11.88 45.85
C ALA A 126 -18.33 13.38 46.04
N THR A 127 -17.44 14.05 46.73
CA THR A 127 -17.25 15.51 46.67
C THR A 127 -17.26 15.94 45.21
N GLY A 128 -18.12 16.88 44.82
CA GLY A 128 -18.42 17.28 43.46
C GLY A 128 -17.21 17.82 42.66
N ALA A 129 -16.43 16.92 42.10
CA ALA A 129 -15.45 17.26 41.06
C ALA A 129 -16.23 17.53 39.77
N VAL A 130 -16.08 18.72 39.20
CA VAL A 130 -16.65 19.06 37.90
C VAL A 130 -16.03 18.15 36.84
N PRO A 131 -16.82 17.43 36.03
CA PRO A 131 -16.28 16.53 35.03
C PRO A 131 -15.44 17.30 33.99
N THR A 132 -14.30 16.73 33.67
CA THR A 132 -13.38 17.29 32.68
C THR A 132 -13.26 16.36 31.48
N ARG A 133 -13.27 16.91 30.27
CA ARG A 133 -13.13 16.19 29.02
C ARG A 133 -11.99 16.78 28.21
N SER A 134 -11.11 15.91 27.63
CA SER A 134 -10.06 16.36 26.73
C SER A 134 -10.64 16.72 25.38
N VAL A 135 -10.18 17.84 24.80
CA VAL A 135 -10.61 18.32 23.49
C VAL A 135 -9.40 18.57 22.61
N LEU A 136 -9.62 18.39 21.30
CA LEU A 136 -8.67 18.71 20.24
C LEU A 136 -9.18 19.92 19.49
N VAL A 137 -8.37 20.96 19.42
CA VAL A 137 -8.63 22.19 18.66
C VAL A 137 -7.83 22.13 17.38
N ILE A 138 -8.53 22.13 16.26
CA ILE A 138 -7.97 21.98 14.91
C ILE A 138 -8.00 23.34 14.24
N GLY A 139 -6.85 24.02 14.21
CA GLY A 139 -6.64 25.28 13.50
C GLY A 139 -6.28 25.06 12.04
N ALA A 140 -5.95 26.16 11.35
CA ALA A 140 -5.54 26.13 9.96
C ALA A 140 -4.20 25.38 9.76
N ASP A 141 -3.24 25.67 10.64
CA ASP A 141 -1.87 25.14 10.55
C ASP A 141 -1.37 24.49 11.86
N GLU A 142 -2.19 24.51 12.92
CA GLU A 142 -1.81 24.05 14.25
C GLU A 142 -2.88 23.14 14.87
N LEU A 143 -2.42 22.26 15.74
CA LEU A 143 -3.24 21.32 16.49
C LEU A 143 -2.93 21.48 17.97
N HIS A 144 -3.95 21.80 18.76
CA HIS A 144 -3.81 22.00 20.20
C HIS A 144 -4.69 21.04 20.98
N THR A 145 -4.17 20.53 22.09
CA THR A 145 -4.98 19.80 23.09
C THR A 145 -5.43 20.77 24.17
N GLY A 146 -6.64 20.56 24.67
CA GLY A 146 -7.24 21.38 25.73
C GLY A 146 -8.13 20.56 26.66
N THR A 147 -8.61 21.19 27.73
CA THR A 147 -9.52 20.57 28.67
C THR A 147 -10.84 21.36 28.72
N PHE A 148 -11.94 20.69 28.46
CA PHE A 148 -13.27 21.23 28.66
C PHE A 148 -13.77 20.86 30.06
N VAL A 149 -14.27 21.85 30.82
CA VAL A 149 -14.76 21.68 32.17
C VAL A 149 -16.29 21.79 32.17
N GLY A 150 -16.97 20.72 32.56
CA GLY A 150 -18.42 20.65 32.64
C GLY A 150 -19.05 19.52 31.82
N ASP A 151 -20.36 19.31 32.03
CA ASP A 151 -21.19 18.29 31.37
C ASP A 151 -21.89 18.80 30.10
N GLY A 152 -21.78 20.09 29.81
CA GLY A 152 -22.48 20.72 28.70
C GLY A 152 -21.96 20.26 27.33
N PRO A 153 -22.69 20.57 26.26
CA PRO A 153 -22.21 20.30 24.90
C PRO A 153 -20.96 21.13 24.58
N ILE A 154 -19.96 20.49 23.99
CA ILE A 154 -18.75 21.17 23.54
C ILE A 154 -19.09 21.98 22.31
N SER A 155 -18.74 23.27 22.28
CA SER A 155 -18.83 24.09 21.08
C SER A 155 -17.97 23.45 19.97
N LYS A 156 -18.54 23.32 18.79
CA LYS A 156 -17.81 22.71 17.63
C LYS A 156 -16.80 23.68 16.99
N THR A 157 -16.84 24.96 17.39
CA THR A 157 -16.00 26.02 16.81
C THR A 157 -15.57 27.00 17.89
N THR A 158 -14.34 27.49 17.86
CA THR A 158 -13.81 28.57 18.69
C THR A 158 -14.25 29.94 18.14
N SER A 159 -13.99 31.02 18.92
CA SER A 159 -14.15 32.42 18.45
C SER A 159 -13.34 32.70 17.16
N ASP A 160 -12.20 32.02 17.00
CA ASP A 160 -11.28 32.19 15.90
C ASP A 160 -11.58 31.23 14.73
N ASN A 161 -12.77 30.62 14.74
CA ASN A 161 -13.27 29.71 13.70
C ASN A 161 -12.49 28.39 13.57
N GLU A 162 -11.77 27.98 14.61
CA GLU A 162 -11.11 26.68 14.69
C GLU A 162 -12.12 25.60 15.06
N ARG A 163 -11.89 24.37 14.60
CA ARG A 163 -12.78 23.24 14.89
C ARG A 163 -12.39 22.56 16.20
N VAL A 164 -13.35 22.38 17.09
CA VAL A 164 -13.17 21.66 18.36
C VAL A 164 -13.80 20.28 18.26
N VAL A 165 -13.07 19.24 18.68
CA VAL A 165 -13.52 17.85 18.70
C VAL A 165 -13.18 17.25 20.06
N GLU A 166 -14.09 16.48 20.65
CA GLU A 166 -13.82 15.72 21.87
C GLU A 166 -12.76 14.64 21.56
N MET A 167 -11.69 14.62 22.36
CA MET A 167 -10.56 13.74 22.15
C MET A 167 -10.90 12.32 22.61
N LEU A 168 -10.49 11.32 21.82
CA LEU A 168 -10.63 9.92 22.20
C LEU A 168 -9.87 9.62 23.50
N SER A 169 -10.51 8.86 24.40
CA SER A 169 -9.77 8.30 25.54
C SER A 169 -8.72 7.28 25.05
N PRO A 170 -7.69 6.95 25.87
CA PRO A 170 -6.70 5.94 25.52
C PRO A 170 -7.30 4.58 25.12
N GLU A 171 -8.41 4.18 25.75
CA GLU A 171 -9.14 2.95 25.45
C GLU A 171 -9.89 3.04 24.11
N GLN A 172 -10.51 4.19 23.83
CA GLN A 172 -11.16 4.46 22.54
C GLN A 172 -10.13 4.50 21.41
N ALA A 173 -8.99 5.16 21.64
CA ALA A 173 -7.87 5.19 20.71
C ALA A 173 -7.33 3.77 20.42
N THR A 174 -7.17 2.95 21.45
CA THR A 174 -6.75 1.54 21.30
C THR A 174 -7.78 0.74 20.51
N ARG A 175 -9.10 0.91 20.77
CA ARG A 175 -10.14 0.24 19.97
C ARG A 175 -10.08 0.65 18.50
N LYS A 176 -9.83 1.94 18.21
CA LYS A 176 -9.70 2.44 16.83
C LYS A 176 -8.48 1.86 16.12
N LEU A 177 -7.34 1.77 16.80
CA LEU A 177 -6.14 1.11 16.27
C LEU A 177 -6.37 -0.36 15.90
N ARG A 178 -7.14 -1.07 16.75
CA ARG A 178 -7.41 -2.50 16.60
C ARG A 178 -8.55 -2.82 15.62
N GLN A 179 -9.21 -1.82 15.08
CA GLN A 179 -10.44 -2.00 14.30
C GLN A 179 -10.27 -2.88 13.07
N TYR A 180 -9.12 -2.83 12.43
CA TYR A 180 -8.79 -3.59 11.21
C TYR A 180 -7.57 -4.50 11.39
N GLU A 181 -7.24 -4.86 12.64
CA GLU A 181 -6.14 -5.79 12.89
C GLU A 181 -6.53 -7.24 12.58
N GLN A 182 -5.62 -7.95 11.94
CA GLN A 182 -5.75 -9.39 11.65
C GLN A 182 -4.46 -10.10 12.02
N SER A 183 -4.57 -11.31 12.57
CA SER A 183 -3.43 -12.17 12.86
C SER A 183 -3.79 -13.61 12.50
N VAL A 184 -2.88 -14.29 11.82
CA VAL A 184 -3.11 -15.62 11.27
C VAL A 184 -1.91 -16.51 11.54
N TYR A 185 -2.15 -17.68 12.12
CA TYR A 185 -1.16 -18.75 12.23
C TYR A 185 -1.19 -19.61 10.98
N VAL A 186 0.00 -19.85 10.40
CA VAL A 186 0.18 -20.70 9.22
C VAL A 186 0.80 -22.03 9.65
N ASN A 187 -0.06 -22.98 10.03
CA ASN A 187 0.35 -24.26 10.58
C ASN A 187 0.67 -25.29 9.49
N ARG A 188 1.29 -24.89 8.40
CA ARG A 188 1.59 -25.75 7.25
C ARG A 188 3.01 -26.32 7.27
N GLY A 189 3.90 -25.80 8.11
CA GLY A 189 5.28 -26.27 8.22
C GLY A 189 6.15 -25.93 7.00
N GLN A 190 5.73 -24.95 6.18
CA GLN A 190 6.34 -24.56 4.92
C GLN A 190 7.20 -23.29 5.04
N GLY A 191 7.75 -23.02 6.23
CA GLY A 191 8.69 -21.92 6.46
C GLY A 191 8.07 -20.60 6.88
N VAL A 192 6.74 -20.47 6.87
CA VAL A 192 6.00 -19.33 7.47
C VAL A 192 5.16 -19.85 8.61
N VAL A 193 5.16 -19.13 9.74
CA VAL A 193 4.46 -19.54 10.96
C VAL A 193 3.32 -18.60 11.34
N ARG A 194 3.44 -17.33 11.03
CA ARG A 194 2.45 -16.30 11.37
C ARG A 194 2.56 -15.10 10.44
N TYR A 195 1.46 -14.42 10.19
CA TYR A 195 1.47 -13.05 9.71
C TYR A 195 0.42 -12.20 10.42
N ASP A 196 0.74 -10.94 10.62
CA ASP A 196 -0.12 -9.94 11.22
C ASP A 196 -0.33 -8.78 10.25
N VAL A 197 -1.54 -8.23 10.26
CA VAL A 197 -1.92 -7.07 9.44
C VAL A 197 -2.60 -6.04 10.34
N ALA A 198 -2.34 -4.77 10.08
CA ALA A 198 -3.11 -3.65 10.63
C ALA A 198 -3.30 -2.56 9.58
N GLN A 199 -4.50 -2.00 9.53
CA GLN A 199 -4.81 -0.81 8.73
C GLN A 199 -5.35 0.31 9.61
N LEU A 200 -4.96 1.54 9.33
CA LEU A 200 -5.49 2.72 9.98
C LEU A 200 -5.86 3.78 8.94
N PRO A 201 -7.17 3.99 8.70
CA PRO A 201 -7.63 5.00 7.75
C PRO A 201 -7.27 6.42 8.16
N SER A 202 -6.85 7.22 7.20
CA SER A 202 -6.79 8.68 7.22
C SER A 202 -7.84 9.26 6.28
N ASN A 203 -8.04 8.62 5.15
CA ASN A 203 -9.10 8.90 4.19
C ASN A 203 -10.41 8.20 4.58
N ASP A 204 -11.54 8.69 4.05
CA ASP A 204 -12.86 8.06 4.16
C ASP A 204 -13.58 8.15 2.79
N PRO A 205 -13.66 7.03 2.06
CA PRO A 205 -13.11 5.71 2.37
C PRO A 205 -11.58 5.65 2.37
N ILE A 206 -11.01 4.67 3.05
CA ILE A 206 -9.56 4.36 2.98
C ILE A 206 -9.15 4.10 1.54
N GLU A 207 -7.99 4.61 1.14
CA GLU A 207 -7.45 4.40 -0.22
C GLU A 207 -6.48 3.22 -0.27
N ASP A 208 -5.86 2.84 0.86
CA ASP A 208 -5.02 1.65 1.00
C ASP A 208 -5.83 0.35 0.96
N ASP A 209 -5.21 -0.71 0.45
CA ASP A 209 -5.73 -2.07 0.55
C ASP A 209 -4.60 -3.10 0.71
N HIS A 210 -4.94 -4.35 0.99
CA HIS A 210 -3.98 -5.45 1.12
C HIS A 210 -4.57 -6.79 0.67
N ALA A 211 -3.70 -7.77 0.37
CA ALA A 211 -4.13 -9.12 0.02
C ALA A 211 -3.10 -10.16 0.44
N GLU A 212 -3.58 -11.34 0.88
CA GLU A 212 -2.78 -12.50 1.20
C GLU A 212 -3.33 -13.73 0.49
N LYS A 213 -2.43 -14.61 0.04
CA LYS A 213 -2.82 -15.88 -0.56
C LYS A 213 -1.76 -16.95 -0.36
N ILE A 214 -2.18 -18.11 0.08
CA ILE A 214 -1.35 -19.32 0.17
C ILE A 214 -1.92 -20.33 -0.81
N VAL A 215 -1.07 -20.85 -1.70
CA VAL A 215 -1.42 -21.79 -2.77
C VAL A 215 -0.55 -23.02 -2.63
N GLU A 216 -1.17 -24.16 -2.44
CA GLU A 216 -0.49 -25.44 -2.43
C GLU A 216 -0.05 -25.81 -3.86
N VAL A 217 1.23 -26.11 -4.03
CA VAL A 217 1.80 -26.49 -5.32
C VAL A 217 1.82 -28.02 -5.41
N PRO A 218 1.09 -28.61 -6.37
CA PRO A 218 1.06 -30.07 -6.53
C PRO A 218 2.42 -30.58 -7.00
N ASN A 219 2.92 -31.62 -6.33
CA ASN A 219 4.15 -32.29 -6.69
C ASN A 219 3.90 -33.34 -7.78
N LYS A 220 4.89 -33.52 -8.70
CA LYS A 220 4.82 -34.57 -9.73
C LYS A 220 4.94 -35.99 -9.15
N ALA A 221 5.68 -36.16 -8.05
CA ALA A 221 5.90 -37.45 -7.41
C ALA A 221 5.07 -37.56 -6.12
N PRO A 222 4.32 -38.65 -5.91
CA PRO A 222 3.52 -38.85 -4.70
C PRO A 222 4.32 -38.89 -3.40
N SER A 223 5.63 -39.10 -3.47
CA SER A 223 6.55 -39.21 -2.33
C SER A 223 7.30 -37.92 -2.00
N SER A 224 7.08 -36.83 -2.72
CA SER A 224 7.74 -35.55 -2.41
C SER A 224 6.90 -34.72 -1.44
N ASP A 225 7.57 -34.04 -0.50
CA ASP A 225 6.91 -33.15 0.45
C ASP A 225 6.13 -32.04 -0.26
N PRO A 226 4.92 -31.68 0.24
CA PRO A 226 4.15 -30.58 -0.32
C PRO A 226 4.94 -29.26 -0.23
N SER A 227 4.73 -28.38 -1.19
CA SER A 227 5.29 -27.04 -1.17
C SER A 227 4.19 -26.00 -1.36
N ASP A 228 4.43 -24.79 -0.86
CA ASP A 228 3.48 -23.69 -0.96
C ASP A 228 4.08 -22.50 -1.66
N TRP A 229 3.28 -21.82 -2.47
CA TRP A 229 3.49 -20.46 -2.89
C TRP A 229 2.69 -19.54 -2.00
N MET A 230 3.36 -18.59 -1.38
CA MET A 230 2.73 -17.67 -0.45
C MET A 230 2.93 -16.23 -0.91
N PHE A 231 1.85 -15.45 -0.89
CA PHE A 231 1.81 -14.08 -1.38
C PHE A 231 1.27 -13.16 -0.30
N TRP A 232 1.91 -12.00 -0.15
CA TRP A 232 1.45 -10.87 0.65
C TRP A 232 1.60 -9.60 -0.17
N GLY A 233 0.56 -8.76 -0.18
CA GLY A 233 0.55 -7.51 -0.93
C GLY A 233 0.02 -6.36 -0.10
N VAL A 234 0.66 -5.19 -0.19
CA VAL A 234 0.14 -3.90 0.26
C VAL A 234 0.01 -2.98 -0.94
N PHE A 235 -1.12 -2.26 -1.01
CA PHE A 235 -1.53 -1.45 -2.15
C PHE A 235 -1.89 -0.06 -1.66
N ASP A 236 -0.97 0.88 -1.81
CA ASP A 236 -1.12 2.28 -1.43
C ASP A 236 -1.91 3.02 -2.50
N GLY A 237 -3.17 3.31 -2.20
CA GLY A 237 -4.08 3.96 -3.12
C GLY A 237 -4.01 5.48 -3.04
N HIS A 238 -4.10 6.14 -4.18
CA HIS A 238 -4.16 7.60 -4.25
C HIS A 238 -5.15 8.10 -5.28
N SER A 239 -5.70 9.30 -5.02
CA SER A 239 -6.71 9.90 -5.90
C SER A 239 -7.99 9.07 -6.03
N GLY A 240 -8.30 8.23 -5.04
CA GLY A 240 -9.43 7.31 -4.98
C GLY A 240 -8.98 5.87 -4.73
N TRP A 241 -9.79 5.12 -4.04
CA TRP A 241 -9.55 3.75 -3.57
C TRP A 241 -9.73 2.65 -4.63
N THR A 242 -10.19 2.99 -5.83
CA THR A 242 -10.68 1.98 -6.79
C THR A 242 -9.57 1.16 -7.44
N THR A 243 -8.35 1.72 -7.57
CA THR A 243 -7.18 0.99 -8.09
C THR A 243 -6.66 0.00 -7.06
N SER A 244 -6.44 0.41 -5.82
CA SER A 244 -5.99 -0.49 -4.73
C SER A 244 -6.96 -1.65 -4.53
N ALA A 245 -8.28 -1.39 -4.53
CA ALA A 245 -9.31 -2.42 -4.46
C ALA A 245 -9.27 -3.39 -5.66
N LYS A 246 -8.97 -2.90 -6.89
CA LYS A 246 -8.76 -3.76 -8.06
C LYS A 246 -7.52 -4.63 -7.90
N LEU A 247 -6.43 -4.08 -7.35
CA LEU A 247 -5.20 -4.84 -7.08
C LEU A 247 -5.44 -5.95 -6.05
N ARG A 248 -6.11 -5.64 -4.95
CA ARG A 248 -6.52 -6.64 -3.95
C ARG A 248 -7.24 -7.83 -4.57
N GLN A 249 -8.14 -7.58 -5.50
CA GLN A 249 -8.94 -8.62 -6.14
C GLN A 249 -8.15 -9.44 -7.16
N ALA A 250 -7.19 -8.85 -7.87
CA ALA A 250 -6.69 -9.42 -9.11
C ALA A 250 -5.17 -9.67 -9.15
N LEU A 251 -4.34 -8.84 -8.51
CA LEU A 251 -2.89 -8.85 -8.75
C LEU A 251 -2.25 -10.20 -8.48
N ILE A 252 -2.52 -10.81 -7.31
CA ILE A 252 -1.96 -12.12 -6.97
C ILE A 252 -2.36 -13.18 -8.01
N SER A 253 -3.60 -13.14 -8.52
CA SER A 253 -4.08 -14.10 -9.52
C SER A 253 -3.40 -13.92 -10.88
N PHE A 254 -3.13 -12.68 -11.29
CA PHE A 254 -2.37 -12.39 -12.51
C PHE A 254 -0.93 -12.90 -12.40
N VAL A 255 -0.25 -12.58 -11.30
CA VAL A 255 1.13 -13.02 -11.06
C VAL A 255 1.21 -14.54 -10.92
N ALA A 256 0.33 -15.17 -10.14
CA ALA A 256 0.33 -16.61 -9.95
C ALA A 256 0.09 -17.39 -11.24
N ARG A 257 -0.72 -16.86 -12.17
CA ARG A 257 -0.91 -17.46 -13.50
C ARG A 257 0.37 -17.44 -14.32
N GLU A 258 1.06 -16.32 -14.41
CA GLU A 258 2.30 -16.20 -15.17
C GLU A 258 3.42 -17.09 -14.54
N LEU A 259 3.49 -17.12 -13.21
CA LEU A 259 4.39 -18.03 -12.50
C LEU A 259 4.07 -19.50 -12.81
N ASN A 260 2.80 -19.91 -12.76
CA ASN A 260 2.39 -21.28 -13.04
C ASN A 260 2.80 -21.73 -14.46
N GLU A 261 2.59 -20.90 -15.47
CA GLU A 261 3.03 -21.19 -16.84
C GLU A 261 4.56 -21.25 -16.95
N THR A 262 5.27 -20.36 -16.25
CA THR A 262 6.74 -20.34 -16.21
C THR A 262 7.31 -21.61 -15.56
N TYR A 263 6.74 -22.02 -14.41
CA TYR A 263 7.19 -23.25 -13.73
C TYR A 263 6.87 -24.50 -14.57
N LYS A 264 5.68 -24.59 -15.16
CA LYS A 264 5.28 -25.73 -16.01
C LYS A 264 6.15 -25.89 -17.25
N SER A 265 6.57 -24.80 -17.87
CA SER A 265 7.40 -24.80 -19.07
C SER A 265 8.89 -25.03 -18.78
N SER A 266 9.30 -24.96 -17.52
CA SER A 266 10.70 -25.11 -17.13
C SER A 266 11.07 -26.58 -16.89
N PRO A 267 12.33 -26.98 -17.22
CA PRO A 267 12.84 -28.32 -16.87
C PRO A 267 12.70 -28.58 -15.37
N ASP A 268 12.23 -29.77 -15.01
CA ASP A 268 12.03 -30.23 -13.62
C ASP A 268 11.20 -29.29 -12.73
N LEU A 269 10.39 -28.41 -13.32
CA LEU A 269 9.64 -27.36 -12.63
C LEU A 269 10.54 -26.40 -11.84
N ILE A 270 11.76 -26.15 -12.34
CA ILE A 270 12.74 -25.24 -11.72
C ILE A 270 13.10 -24.15 -12.73
N PRO A 271 12.35 -23.03 -12.76
CA PRO A 271 12.67 -21.90 -13.63
C PRO A 271 13.92 -21.16 -13.16
N SER A 272 14.58 -20.50 -14.10
CA SER A 272 15.66 -19.58 -13.76
C SER A 272 15.12 -18.36 -12.98
N ALA A 273 15.99 -17.71 -12.19
CA ALA A 273 15.62 -16.50 -11.46
C ALA A 273 15.07 -15.41 -12.40
N ALA A 274 15.70 -15.22 -13.56
CA ALA A 274 15.26 -14.26 -14.57
C ALA A 274 13.88 -14.61 -15.16
N ALA A 275 13.57 -15.90 -15.35
CA ALA A 275 12.25 -16.32 -15.83
C ALA A 275 11.14 -16.02 -14.81
N VAL A 276 11.41 -16.25 -13.52
CA VAL A 276 10.47 -15.92 -12.43
C VAL A 276 10.27 -14.41 -12.33
N GLU A 277 11.35 -13.64 -12.40
CA GLU A 277 11.27 -12.17 -12.41
C GLU A 277 10.43 -11.67 -13.60
N SER A 278 10.66 -12.19 -14.80
CA SER A 278 9.89 -11.85 -16.00
C SER A 278 8.41 -12.19 -15.85
N ALA A 279 8.07 -13.34 -15.25
CA ALA A 279 6.70 -13.76 -14.99
C ALA A 279 5.99 -12.77 -14.05
N ILE A 280 6.66 -12.35 -12.96
CA ILE A 280 6.11 -11.36 -12.03
C ILE A 280 5.87 -10.03 -12.73
N LYS A 281 6.85 -9.51 -13.48
CA LYS A 281 6.73 -8.27 -14.27
C LYS A 281 5.58 -8.35 -15.27
N THR A 282 5.45 -9.49 -15.96
CA THR A 282 4.34 -9.72 -16.89
C THR A 282 2.99 -9.69 -16.21
N GLY A 283 2.85 -10.30 -15.02
CA GLY A 283 1.62 -10.25 -14.25
C GLY A 283 1.18 -8.84 -13.89
N PHE A 284 2.12 -8.00 -13.47
CA PHE A 284 1.90 -6.59 -13.15
C PHE A 284 1.47 -5.79 -14.38
N THR A 285 2.26 -5.83 -15.43
CA THR A 285 2.01 -5.02 -16.64
C THR A 285 0.74 -5.43 -17.37
N ARG A 286 0.38 -6.73 -17.39
CA ARG A 286 -0.89 -7.20 -17.97
C ARG A 286 -2.11 -6.74 -17.19
N LEU A 287 -2.04 -6.68 -15.85
CA LEU A 287 -3.14 -6.13 -15.06
C LEU A 287 -3.28 -4.63 -15.28
N ASP A 288 -2.18 -3.89 -15.36
CA ASP A 288 -2.23 -2.45 -15.65
C ASP A 288 -2.77 -2.18 -17.06
N ASP A 289 -2.41 -2.99 -18.06
CA ASP A 289 -2.99 -2.92 -19.40
C ASP A 289 -4.51 -3.13 -19.37
N GLU A 290 -5.01 -4.11 -18.58
CA GLU A 290 -6.44 -4.31 -18.39
C GLU A 290 -7.11 -3.06 -17.80
N ILE A 291 -6.48 -2.45 -16.77
CA ILE A 291 -6.98 -1.27 -16.09
C ILE A 291 -6.95 -0.05 -17.00
N VAL A 292 -5.82 0.22 -17.67
CA VAL A 292 -5.55 1.48 -18.37
C VAL A 292 -6.05 1.48 -19.81
N HIS A 293 -5.84 0.38 -20.55
CA HIS A 293 -6.10 0.35 -22.01
C HIS A 293 -7.35 -0.44 -22.39
N GLN A 294 -7.52 -1.65 -21.86
CA GLN A 294 -8.67 -2.47 -22.22
C GLN A 294 -10.00 -1.90 -21.69
N SER A 295 -9.98 -1.28 -20.51
CA SER A 295 -11.13 -0.55 -19.95
C SER A 295 -11.61 0.56 -20.89
N VAL A 296 -10.68 1.36 -21.41
CA VAL A 296 -10.98 2.45 -22.35
C VAL A 296 -11.61 1.93 -23.64
N GLN A 297 -11.07 0.84 -24.20
CA GLN A 297 -11.64 0.23 -25.40
C GLN A 297 -13.10 -0.20 -25.19
N ARG A 298 -13.41 -0.81 -24.03
CA ARG A 298 -14.79 -1.18 -23.66
C ARG A 298 -15.70 0.04 -23.56
N VAL A 299 -15.22 1.12 -22.93
CA VAL A 299 -15.97 2.38 -22.76
C VAL A 299 -16.24 3.05 -24.10
N LEU A 300 -15.23 3.19 -24.93
CA LEU A 300 -15.38 3.80 -26.26
C LEU A 300 -16.32 2.99 -27.17
N LYS A 301 -16.30 1.66 -27.05
CA LYS A 301 -17.20 0.78 -27.80
C LYS A 301 -18.64 0.88 -27.30
N SER A 302 -18.87 0.95 -26.00
CA SER A 302 -20.21 1.05 -25.42
C SER A 302 -20.81 2.45 -25.56
N ASN A 303 -19.99 3.49 -25.60
CA ASN A 303 -20.35 4.91 -25.59
C ASN A 303 -21.39 5.26 -24.50
N ASN A 304 -21.29 4.62 -23.34
CA ASN A 304 -22.23 4.73 -22.22
C ASN A 304 -21.52 5.27 -20.98
N ARG A 305 -22.06 6.31 -20.35
CA ARG A 305 -21.48 6.95 -19.16
C ARG A 305 -21.50 6.05 -17.91
N LEU A 306 -22.50 5.19 -17.73
CA LEU A 306 -22.52 4.25 -16.61
C LEU A 306 -21.41 3.20 -16.75
N VAL A 307 -21.22 2.66 -17.95
CA VAL A 307 -20.10 1.76 -18.27
C VAL A 307 -18.77 2.46 -18.07
N ALA A 308 -18.68 3.74 -18.43
CA ALA A 308 -17.48 4.53 -18.21
C ALA A 308 -17.19 4.74 -16.71
N ALA A 309 -18.20 5.04 -15.89
CA ALA A 309 -18.04 5.22 -14.45
C ALA A 309 -17.52 3.94 -13.78
N GLU A 310 -17.99 2.77 -14.20
CA GLU A 310 -17.58 1.49 -13.66
C GLU A 310 -16.17 1.09 -14.11
N HIS A 311 -15.91 1.16 -15.42
CA HIS A 311 -14.67 0.63 -15.98
C HIS A 311 -13.47 1.58 -15.93
N LEU A 312 -13.70 2.91 -15.93
CA LEU A 312 -12.60 3.88 -15.86
C LEU A 312 -12.19 4.23 -14.42
N ALA A 313 -13.01 3.94 -13.41
CA ALA A 313 -12.68 4.30 -12.04
C ALA A 313 -11.27 3.83 -11.60
N PRO A 314 -10.86 2.55 -11.84
CA PRO A 314 -9.50 2.12 -11.52
C PRO A 314 -8.40 2.76 -12.40
N ALA A 315 -8.72 3.22 -13.61
CA ALA A 315 -7.76 3.94 -14.45
C ALA A 315 -7.59 5.40 -14.05
N LEU A 316 -8.63 6.00 -13.44
CA LEU A 316 -8.66 7.41 -13.02
C LEU A 316 -8.09 7.63 -11.62
N SER A 317 -8.01 6.63 -10.78
CA SER A 317 -7.21 6.60 -9.55
C SER A 317 -5.86 5.95 -9.81
N GLY A 318 -5.00 5.90 -8.81
CA GLY A 318 -3.72 5.21 -8.88
C GLY A 318 -3.48 4.35 -7.65
N SER A 319 -2.52 3.44 -7.74
CA SER A 319 -2.04 2.69 -6.58
C SER A 319 -0.59 2.25 -6.78
N CYS A 320 0.24 2.47 -5.76
CA CYS A 320 1.46 1.70 -5.60
C CYS A 320 1.12 0.24 -5.32
N ALA A 321 2.06 -0.67 -5.57
CA ALA A 321 1.91 -2.08 -5.25
C ALA A 321 3.24 -2.67 -4.79
N LEU A 322 3.23 -3.21 -3.59
CA LEU A 322 4.32 -4.00 -3.05
C LEU A 322 3.82 -5.43 -2.86
N LEU A 323 4.33 -6.38 -3.64
CA LEU A 323 3.94 -7.78 -3.59
C LEU A 323 5.14 -8.64 -3.25
N SER A 324 5.05 -9.44 -2.19
CA SER A 324 6.01 -10.49 -1.89
C SER A 324 5.49 -11.85 -2.37
N PHE A 325 6.39 -12.64 -2.90
CA PHE A 325 6.19 -14.03 -3.31
C PHE A 325 7.24 -14.92 -2.65
N TYR A 326 6.83 -15.77 -1.73
CA TYR A 326 7.68 -16.77 -1.10
C TYR A 326 7.40 -18.15 -1.69
N ASP A 327 8.44 -18.78 -2.21
CA ASP A 327 8.42 -20.16 -2.65
C ASP A 327 9.07 -21.03 -1.54
N SER A 328 8.24 -21.81 -0.85
CA SER A 328 8.69 -22.62 0.30
C SER A 328 9.72 -23.68 -0.06
N LYS A 329 9.70 -24.18 -1.31
CA LYS A 329 10.64 -25.20 -1.78
C LYS A 329 12.06 -24.65 -1.92
N SER A 330 12.20 -23.47 -2.51
CA SER A 330 13.49 -22.81 -2.72
C SER A 330 13.91 -21.93 -1.52
N LYS A 331 12.98 -21.61 -0.61
CA LYS A 331 13.14 -20.62 0.46
C LYS A 331 13.49 -19.22 -0.06
N LEU A 332 13.12 -18.91 -1.29
CA LEU A 332 13.37 -17.61 -1.91
C LEU A 332 12.13 -16.73 -1.76
N LEU A 333 12.34 -15.55 -1.20
CA LEU A 333 11.39 -14.46 -1.19
C LEU A 333 11.72 -13.49 -2.32
N ARG A 334 10.73 -13.21 -3.17
CA ARG A 334 10.82 -12.17 -4.19
C ARG A 334 9.90 -11.03 -3.81
N VAL A 335 10.45 -9.83 -3.79
CA VAL A 335 9.70 -8.61 -3.51
C VAL A 335 9.62 -7.80 -4.79
N ALA A 336 8.40 -7.60 -5.27
CA ALA A 336 8.09 -6.80 -6.45
C ALA A 336 7.52 -5.47 -6.00
N CYS A 337 8.23 -4.38 -6.28
CA CYS A 337 7.89 -3.03 -5.87
C CYS A 337 7.55 -2.17 -7.09
N THR A 338 6.37 -1.57 -7.07
CA THR A 338 5.90 -0.54 -7.99
C THR A 338 5.41 0.64 -7.15
N GLY A 339 6.21 1.71 -7.06
CA GLY A 339 5.93 2.87 -6.21
C GLY A 339 6.82 2.96 -4.98
N ASP A 340 6.32 3.51 -3.88
CA ASP A 340 7.10 3.91 -2.70
C ASP A 340 6.66 3.27 -1.38
N SER A 341 5.81 2.24 -1.43
CA SER A 341 5.68 1.27 -0.35
C SER A 341 6.98 0.47 -0.18
N ARG A 342 7.32 0.08 1.04
CA ARG A 342 8.63 -0.54 1.33
C ARG A 342 8.51 -1.85 2.08
N ALA A 343 9.43 -2.79 1.76
CA ALA A 343 9.64 -4.05 2.49
C ALA A 343 11.01 -4.05 3.17
N VAL A 344 11.06 -4.50 4.42
CA VAL A 344 12.28 -4.61 5.21
C VAL A 344 12.37 -5.99 5.87
N LEU A 345 13.51 -6.65 5.71
CA LEU A 345 13.85 -7.90 6.36
C LEU A 345 14.50 -7.62 7.71
N GLY A 346 13.99 -8.24 8.77
CA GLY A 346 14.65 -8.38 10.04
C GLY A 346 15.30 -9.76 10.15
N ARG A 347 16.60 -9.81 10.32
CA ARG A 347 17.39 -11.04 10.49
C ARG A 347 18.28 -10.95 11.72
N ARG A 348 18.44 -12.04 12.45
CA ARG A 348 19.40 -12.09 13.55
C ARG A 348 20.82 -12.20 13.05
N SER A 349 21.68 -11.30 13.56
CA SER A 349 23.11 -11.36 13.35
C SER A 349 23.77 -12.35 14.34
N GLU A 350 25.05 -12.61 14.13
CA GLU A 350 25.86 -13.43 15.05
C GLU A 350 25.97 -12.82 16.45
N SER A 351 25.83 -11.51 16.59
CA SER A 351 25.80 -10.80 17.88
C SER A 351 24.51 -11.07 18.68
N GLY A 352 23.51 -11.69 18.08
CA GLY A 352 22.17 -11.91 18.65
C GLY A 352 21.23 -10.70 18.51
N LYS A 353 21.70 -9.58 17.98
CA LYS A 353 20.87 -8.43 17.62
C LYS A 353 20.21 -8.63 16.26
N TRP A 354 19.20 -7.82 15.96
CA TRP A 354 18.58 -7.78 14.66
C TRP A 354 19.30 -6.85 13.70
N THR A 355 19.35 -7.21 12.42
CA THR A 355 19.76 -6.34 11.32
C THR A 355 18.54 -5.99 10.48
N ALA A 356 18.46 -4.74 10.04
CA ALA A 356 17.44 -4.27 9.12
C ALA A 356 18.03 -4.22 7.70
N THR A 357 17.36 -4.88 6.75
CA THR A 357 17.78 -4.87 5.34
C THR A 357 16.58 -4.49 4.48
N ALA A 358 16.66 -3.36 3.77
CA ALA A 358 15.63 -2.98 2.80
C ALA A 358 15.59 -3.98 1.64
N LEU A 359 14.40 -4.51 1.34
CA LEU A 359 14.16 -5.43 0.21
C LEU A 359 13.57 -4.72 -1.00
N SER A 360 13.25 -3.44 -0.88
CA SER A 360 12.79 -2.57 -1.96
C SER A 360 13.38 -1.18 -1.80
N THR A 361 13.35 -0.39 -2.87
CA THR A 361 13.75 1.01 -2.89
C THR A 361 12.56 1.85 -3.32
N ASP A 362 12.33 2.97 -2.64
CA ASP A 362 11.22 3.88 -2.91
C ASP A 362 11.37 4.50 -4.31
N GLN A 363 10.35 4.34 -5.13
CA GLN A 363 10.37 4.79 -6.54
C GLN A 363 9.63 6.11 -6.69
N THR A 364 10.27 7.18 -6.24
CA THR A 364 9.75 8.55 -6.33
C THR A 364 10.58 9.40 -7.29
N GLY A 365 10.05 10.55 -7.70
CA GLY A 365 10.80 11.51 -8.49
C GLY A 365 11.98 12.16 -7.73
N SER A 366 12.05 11.98 -6.40
CA SER A 366 13.19 12.38 -5.57
C SER A 366 14.31 11.36 -5.57
N ASN A 367 14.03 10.09 -5.96
CA ASN A 367 15.05 9.07 -6.14
C ASN A 367 15.88 9.37 -7.41
N PRO A 368 17.22 9.54 -7.28
CA PRO A 368 18.07 9.93 -8.41
C PRO A 368 18.02 8.94 -9.59
N ASP A 369 17.94 7.64 -9.31
CA ASP A 369 17.94 6.60 -10.33
C ASP A 369 16.64 6.59 -11.13
N GLU A 370 15.48 6.73 -10.44
CA GLU A 370 14.18 6.83 -11.10
C GLU A 370 14.05 8.15 -11.89
N ALA A 371 14.56 9.26 -11.34
CA ALA A 371 14.60 10.53 -12.06
C ALA A 371 15.49 10.44 -13.31
N ALA A 372 16.64 9.77 -13.22
CA ALA A 372 17.53 9.55 -14.36
C ALA A 372 16.88 8.64 -15.42
N ARG A 373 16.19 7.57 -15.00
CA ARG A 373 15.42 6.68 -15.87
C ARG A 373 14.37 7.46 -16.67
N LEU A 374 13.58 8.29 -15.99
CA LEU A 374 12.53 9.09 -16.64
C LEU A 374 13.12 10.10 -17.63
N ARG A 375 14.20 10.82 -17.26
CA ARG A 375 14.86 11.76 -18.19
C ARG A 375 15.42 11.07 -19.43
N LYS A 376 15.91 9.84 -19.27
CA LYS A 376 16.40 9.02 -20.39
C LYS A 376 15.27 8.58 -21.34
N LEU A 377 14.09 8.27 -20.80
CA LEU A 377 12.92 7.86 -21.57
C LEU A 377 12.26 9.01 -22.32
N HIS A 378 12.40 10.25 -21.81
CA HIS A 378 11.77 11.46 -22.37
C HIS A 378 12.82 12.52 -22.71
N PRO A 379 13.68 12.27 -23.72
CA PRO A 379 14.76 13.19 -24.09
C PRO A 379 14.19 14.52 -24.57
N GLY A 380 14.77 15.63 -24.10
CA GLY A 380 14.33 16.97 -24.44
C GLY A 380 13.12 17.50 -23.63
N GLU A 381 12.64 16.72 -22.65
CA GLU A 381 11.59 17.16 -21.74
C GLU A 381 12.18 17.57 -20.39
N GLU A 382 12.49 18.86 -20.24
CA GLU A 382 13.12 19.40 -19.04
C GLU A 382 12.30 19.19 -17.76
N HIS A 383 10.96 19.16 -17.88
CA HIS A 383 10.03 19.12 -16.76
C HIS A 383 9.42 17.73 -16.50
N VAL A 384 10.02 16.66 -17.03
CA VAL A 384 9.53 15.28 -16.79
C VAL A 384 9.54 14.93 -15.30
N VAL A 385 10.55 15.38 -14.56
CA VAL A 385 10.57 15.37 -13.08
C VAL A 385 10.79 16.78 -12.57
N ARG A 386 9.84 17.29 -11.80
CA ARG A 386 9.86 18.62 -11.21
C ARG A 386 9.51 18.55 -9.73
N HIS A 387 10.37 19.09 -8.86
CA HIS A 387 10.20 19.06 -7.40
C HIS A 387 9.96 17.65 -6.86
N GLY A 388 10.71 16.64 -7.34
CA GLY A 388 10.58 15.27 -6.91
C GLY A 388 9.31 14.55 -7.38
N ARG A 389 8.56 15.13 -8.36
CA ARG A 389 7.29 14.59 -8.86
C ARG A 389 7.27 14.49 -10.39
N VAL A 390 6.65 13.44 -10.90
CA VAL A 390 6.41 13.24 -12.34
C VAL A 390 5.50 14.35 -12.87
N LEU A 391 5.96 15.06 -13.88
CA LEU A 391 5.30 16.25 -14.44
C LEU A 391 4.87 17.28 -13.37
N GLY A 392 5.56 17.31 -12.22
CA GLY A 392 5.27 18.18 -11.08
C GLY A 392 4.00 17.82 -10.30
N GLY A 393 3.40 16.66 -10.53
CA GLY A 393 2.14 16.24 -9.91
C GLY A 393 2.25 14.98 -9.07
N LEU A 394 2.60 13.85 -9.64
CA LEU A 394 2.61 12.54 -8.99
C LEU A 394 3.96 12.24 -8.35
N GLU A 395 3.98 11.84 -7.10
CA GLU A 395 5.21 11.51 -6.37
C GLU A 395 5.82 10.18 -6.81
N PRO A 396 5.09 9.04 -6.80
CA PRO A 396 5.62 7.79 -7.32
C PRO A 396 5.90 7.87 -8.83
N THR A 397 7.04 7.31 -9.26
CA THR A 397 7.42 7.22 -10.67
C THR A 397 6.89 5.96 -11.34
N ARG A 398 6.37 5.04 -10.53
CA ARG A 398 5.73 3.80 -10.94
C ARG A 398 4.44 3.61 -10.14
N ALA A 399 3.35 3.26 -10.83
CA ALA A 399 2.05 3.00 -10.23
C ALA A 399 1.15 2.23 -11.20
N PHE A 400 0.16 1.54 -10.66
CA PHE A 400 -1.01 1.07 -11.40
C PHE A 400 -2.02 2.19 -11.59
N GLY A 401 -2.85 2.08 -12.62
CA GLY A 401 -3.80 3.13 -12.93
C GLY A 401 -3.11 4.40 -13.38
N ASP A 402 -3.40 5.53 -12.76
CA ASP A 402 -2.83 6.84 -13.10
C ASP A 402 -2.80 7.14 -14.60
N ALA A 403 -3.85 6.75 -15.28
CA ALA A 403 -3.88 6.71 -16.73
C ALA A 403 -3.73 8.09 -17.38
N SER A 404 -3.94 9.17 -16.63
CA SER A 404 -3.65 10.54 -17.08
C SER A 404 -2.16 10.77 -17.40
N TYR A 405 -1.26 9.93 -16.87
CA TYR A 405 0.17 9.92 -17.17
C TYR A 405 0.56 8.90 -18.24
N LYS A 406 -0.40 8.04 -18.67
CA LYS A 406 -0.17 6.92 -19.59
C LYS A 406 -0.88 7.08 -20.94
N TRP A 407 -2.01 7.77 -20.97
CA TRP A 407 -2.78 8.01 -22.20
C TRP A 407 -2.18 9.14 -23.03
N SER A 408 -2.40 9.05 -24.37
CA SER A 408 -2.09 10.18 -25.25
C SER A 408 -2.96 11.39 -24.90
N ARG A 409 -2.51 12.58 -25.31
CA ARG A 409 -3.26 13.84 -25.13
C ARG A 409 -4.64 13.76 -25.77
N GLU A 410 -4.72 13.25 -27.00
CA GLU A 410 -5.96 13.16 -27.78
C GLU A 410 -6.97 12.23 -27.10
N LEU A 411 -6.49 11.09 -26.57
CA LEU A 411 -7.34 10.15 -25.84
C LEU A 411 -7.83 10.77 -24.53
N SER A 412 -6.95 11.43 -23.78
CA SER A 412 -7.28 12.08 -22.52
C SER A 412 -8.32 13.18 -22.70
N GLU A 413 -8.19 14.02 -23.74
CA GLU A 413 -9.12 15.08 -24.09
C GLU A 413 -10.50 14.48 -24.48
N LYS A 414 -10.50 13.44 -25.31
CA LYS A 414 -11.74 12.73 -25.70
C LYS A 414 -12.47 12.14 -24.49
N LEU A 415 -11.73 11.55 -23.53
CA LEU A 415 -12.34 10.99 -22.32
C LEU A 415 -12.82 12.10 -21.37
N ARG A 416 -12.14 13.23 -21.30
CA ARG A 416 -12.57 14.40 -20.53
C ARG A 416 -13.87 14.98 -21.07
N GLU A 417 -14.00 15.11 -22.37
CA GLU A 417 -15.19 15.69 -23.00
C GLU A 417 -16.43 14.79 -22.88
N LYS A 418 -16.26 13.49 -23.09
CA LYS A 418 -17.39 12.55 -23.23
C LYS A 418 -17.71 11.78 -21.94
N PHE A 419 -16.71 11.57 -21.09
CA PHE A 419 -16.80 10.72 -19.92
C PHE A 419 -16.24 11.44 -18.67
N PHE A 420 -15.55 10.73 -17.79
CA PHE A 420 -15.05 11.26 -16.51
C PHE A 420 -13.54 11.53 -16.51
N GLY A 421 -12.93 11.74 -17.69
CA GLY A 421 -11.50 11.96 -17.79
C GLY A 421 -11.05 13.22 -17.04
N ARG A 422 -9.84 13.15 -16.48
CA ARG A 422 -9.20 14.27 -15.77
C ARG A 422 -8.71 15.34 -16.74
N SER A 423 -8.43 16.54 -16.22
CA SER A 423 -7.77 17.60 -16.98
C SER A 423 -6.38 17.17 -17.42
N VAL A 424 -6.07 17.40 -18.70
CA VAL A 424 -4.78 17.01 -19.28
C VAL A 424 -3.69 18.00 -18.85
N SER A 425 -2.57 17.48 -18.36
CA SER A 425 -1.43 18.33 -18.01
C SER A 425 -0.86 19.01 -19.25
N PRO A 426 -0.54 20.31 -19.20
CA PRO A 426 0.15 20.98 -20.31
C PRO A 426 1.54 20.39 -20.58
N LEU A 427 2.12 19.72 -19.57
CA LEU A 427 3.44 19.06 -19.68
C LEU A 427 3.38 17.67 -20.32
N LEU A 428 2.19 17.12 -20.58
CA LEU A 428 2.03 15.80 -21.22
C LEU A 428 2.40 15.90 -22.72
N LYS A 429 3.50 15.28 -23.12
CA LYS A 429 4.02 15.30 -24.51
C LYS A 429 4.20 13.90 -25.08
N THR A 430 4.98 13.04 -24.40
CA THR A 430 5.37 11.69 -24.86
C THR A 430 5.02 10.59 -23.84
N PRO A 431 3.72 10.41 -23.47
CA PRO A 431 3.35 9.35 -22.54
C PRO A 431 3.70 7.95 -23.09
N PRO A 432 3.92 6.93 -22.22
CA PRO A 432 3.66 6.94 -20.78
C PRO A 432 4.84 7.48 -19.94
N TYR A 433 4.53 8.29 -18.91
CA TYR A 433 5.50 8.76 -17.92
C TYR A 433 5.59 7.88 -16.68
N VAL A 434 4.56 7.10 -16.43
CA VAL A 434 4.43 6.20 -15.27
C VAL A 434 4.23 4.78 -15.78
N THR A 435 4.86 3.81 -15.13
CA THR A 435 4.73 2.39 -15.46
C THR A 435 4.33 1.58 -14.23
N ALA A 436 3.59 0.49 -14.44
CA ALA A 436 3.34 -0.50 -13.39
C ALA A 436 4.41 -1.61 -13.33
N GLU A 437 5.40 -1.59 -14.22
CA GLU A 437 6.47 -2.60 -14.20
C GLU A 437 7.26 -2.51 -12.88
N PRO A 438 7.30 -3.60 -12.07
CA PRO A 438 7.98 -3.58 -10.80
C PRO A 438 9.50 -3.74 -10.93
N VAL A 439 10.22 -3.25 -9.94
CA VAL A 439 11.56 -3.75 -9.63
C VAL A 439 11.41 -4.97 -8.73
N VAL A 440 12.06 -6.07 -9.10
CA VAL A 440 11.97 -7.33 -8.35
C VAL A 440 13.32 -7.63 -7.72
N THR A 441 13.32 -7.79 -6.39
CA THR A 441 14.49 -8.29 -5.64
C THR A 441 14.25 -9.72 -5.21
N THR A 442 15.34 -10.46 -5.00
CA THR A 442 15.29 -11.87 -4.54
C THR A 442 16.20 -12.05 -3.34
N THR A 443 15.65 -12.58 -2.26
CA THR A 443 16.38 -12.82 -1.00
C THR A 443 16.10 -14.23 -0.52
N LYS A 444 17.16 -14.95 -0.09
CA LYS A 444 17.00 -16.23 0.59
C LYS A 444 16.57 -15.98 2.02
N ILE A 445 15.45 -16.55 2.41
CA ILE A 445 14.94 -16.54 3.78
C ILE A 445 15.59 -17.68 4.56
N GLU A 446 15.89 -17.42 5.83
CA GLU A 446 16.42 -18.37 6.80
C GLU A 446 15.41 -18.57 7.95
N PRO A 447 14.36 -19.40 7.73
CA PRO A 447 13.31 -19.62 8.73
C PRO A 447 13.86 -20.14 10.06
N GLU A 448 14.96 -20.89 10.01
CA GLU A 448 15.67 -21.43 11.17
C GLU A 448 16.29 -20.35 12.05
N LYS A 449 16.54 -19.15 11.53
CA LYS A 449 17.02 -17.97 12.27
C LYS A 449 15.88 -17.08 12.76
N GLY A 450 14.63 -17.41 12.40
CA GLY A 450 13.47 -16.63 12.77
C GLY A 450 13.39 -15.29 12.02
N ASP A 451 13.78 -15.28 10.75
CA ASP A 451 13.62 -14.12 9.88
C ASP A 451 12.18 -13.60 9.92
N PHE A 452 12.00 -12.30 9.78
CA PHE A 452 10.69 -11.71 9.55
C PHE A 452 10.78 -10.58 8.50
N VAL A 453 9.66 -10.31 7.84
CA VAL A 453 9.57 -9.22 6.87
C VAL A 453 8.43 -8.30 7.25
N VAL A 454 8.71 -7.00 7.24
CA VAL A 454 7.72 -5.94 7.40
C VAL A 454 7.48 -5.29 6.06
N MET A 455 6.22 -5.26 5.61
CA MET A 455 5.77 -4.58 4.41
C MET A 455 4.77 -3.49 4.81
N ALA A 456 4.93 -2.28 4.31
CA ALA A 456 4.01 -1.20 4.63
C ALA A 456 3.93 -0.13 3.54
N THR A 457 2.84 0.63 3.54
CA THR A 457 2.65 1.83 2.72
C THR A 457 3.51 2.99 3.21
N ASP A 458 3.69 4.02 2.39
CA ASP A 458 4.59 5.14 2.68
C ASP A 458 4.17 5.93 3.93
N GLY A 459 2.85 6.05 4.19
CA GLY A 459 2.35 6.69 5.39
C GLY A 459 2.92 6.14 6.70
N PHE A 460 3.29 4.86 6.74
CA PHE A 460 3.98 4.24 7.86
C PHE A 460 5.49 4.58 7.86
N TRP A 461 6.17 4.48 6.71
CA TRP A 461 7.60 4.71 6.60
C TRP A 461 8.00 6.19 6.76
N GLU A 462 7.04 7.11 6.62
CA GLU A 462 7.23 8.52 6.99
C GLU A 462 7.41 8.73 8.51
N MET A 463 7.12 7.73 9.35
CA MET A 463 7.11 7.87 10.81
C MET A 463 8.23 7.13 11.53
N LEU A 464 8.77 6.04 10.97
CA LEU A 464 9.78 5.18 11.58
C LEU A 464 10.88 4.82 10.59
N THR A 465 12.13 4.68 11.08
CA THR A 465 13.24 4.14 10.29
C THR A 465 13.15 2.62 10.19
N ASN A 466 13.89 2.03 9.24
CA ASN A 466 13.96 0.57 9.08
C ASN A 466 14.47 -0.09 10.37
N GLU A 467 15.50 0.47 11.01
CA GLU A 467 16.07 -0.04 12.26
C GLU A 467 15.09 0.08 13.42
N GLU A 468 14.35 1.19 13.52
CA GLU A 468 13.32 1.35 14.55
C GLU A 468 12.24 0.29 14.41
N VAL A 469 11.78 0.04 13.19
CA VAL A 469 10.75 -0.96 12.88
C VAL A 469 11.23 -2.36 13.24
N VAL A 470 12.43 -2.74 12.77
CA VAL A 470 13.00 -4.07 13.05
C VAL A 470 13.28 -4.24 14.55
N GLY A 471 13.81 -3.19 15.20
CA GLY A 471 14.04 -3.22 16.65
C GLY A 471 12.76 -3.32 17.47
N LEU A 472 11.66 -2.68 17.03
CA LEU A 472 10.34 -2.78 17.66
C LEU A 472 9.73 -4.17 17.53
N VAL A 473 9.84 -4.80 16.37
CA VAL A 473 9.43 -6.21 16.19
C VAL A 473 10.29 -7.11 17.09
N GLY A 474 11.59 -6.89 17.16
CA GLY A 474 12.48 -7.62 18.05
C GLY A 474 12.08 -7.53 19.52
N LYS A 475 11.77 -6.32 20.03
CA LYS A 475 11.25 -6.13 21.41
C LYS A 475 9.90 -6.81 21.62
N TRP A 476 9.03 -6.76 20.62
CA TRP A 476 7.73 -7.43 20.68
C TRP A 476 7.92 -8.96 20.82
N ILE A 477 8.80 -9.57 20.02
CA ILE A 477 9.13 -11.00 20.09
C ILE A 477 9.66 -11.36 21.49
N GLU A 478 10.60 -10.58 22.05
CA GLU A 478 11.16 -10.79 23.38
C GLU A 478 10.08 -10.74 24.48
N SER A 479 9.11 -9.83 24.35
CA SER A 479 8.01 -9.71 25.31
C SER A 479 7.08 -10.92 25.31
N GLN A 480 6.83 -11.51 24.13
CA GLN A 480 6.01 -12.72 24.00
C GLN A 480 6.73 -13.93 24.64
N ALA A 481 8.04 -14.06 24.46
CA ALA A 481 8.84 -15.13 25.07
C ALA A 481 8.86 -15.03 26.61
N GLY A 482 8.91 -13.82 27.18
CA GLY A 482 8.91 -13.60 28.64
C GLY A 482 7.59 -13.92 29.34
N SER A 483 6.45 -13.84 28.64
CA SER A 483 5.11 -14.13 29.19
C SER A 483 4.73 -15.62 29.15
N SER A 484 5.48 -16.44 28.41
CA SER A 484 5.16 -17.84 28.12
C SER A 484 5.96 -18.82 28.99
N SER A 485 5.90 -18.71 30.32
CA SER A 485 6.54 -19.72 31.19
C SER A 485 5.89 -21.11 31.14
N LYS A 486 4.86 -21.35 30.30
CA LYS A 486 4.11 -22.61 30.16
C LYS A 486 3.67 -23.01 28.76
N SER A 487 3.99 -22.31 27.70
CA SER A 487 3.62 -22.77 26.34
C SER A 487 4.87 -22.94 25.47
N SER A 488 5.17 -24.17 25.19
CA SER A 488 6.11 -24.66 24.20
C SER A 488 5.82 -24.07 22.82
N GLY A 489 6.82 -23.40 22.21
CA GLY A 489 6.90 -23.56 20.78
C GLY A 489 7.33 -22.39 19.93
N TYR A 490 6.78 -21.20 20.00
CA TYR A 490 7.03 -20.22 18.92
C TYR A 490 8.31 -19.39 19.06
N PHE A 491 8.84 -19.18 20.28
CA PHE A 491 10.00 -18.30 20.52
C PHE A 491 10.94 -18.78 21.63
N SER A 492 11.05 -20.10 21.86
CA SER A 492 11.78 -20.70 22.99
C SER A 492 13.30 -20.47 22.97
N PHE A 493 13.88 -19.99 21.88
CA PHE A 493 15.31 -19.78 21.70
C PHE A 493 15.80 -18.35 22.04
N LEU A 494 14.92 -17.49 22.56
CA LEU A 494 15.21 -16.08 22.78
C LEU A 494 15.70 -15.80 24.20
N GLN A 495 16.97 -15.54 24.39
CA GLN A 495 17.56 -15.09 25.65
C GLN A 495 17.43 -13.56 25.89
N LYS A 496 17.38 -13.17 27.19
CA LYS A 496 17.19 -11.81 27.70
C LYS A 496 18.07 -10.74 27.03
N GLY A 497 17.43 -9.80 26.33
CA GLY A 497 18.04 -8.57 25.85
C GLY A 497 17.97 -7.41 26.88
N SER A 498 18.75 -6.36 26.65
CA SER A 498 18.81 -5.14 27.47
C SER A 498 17.46 -4.42 27.53
N LYS A 499 17.05 -3.96 28.72
CA LYS A 499 15.75 -3.34 28.96
C LYS A 499 15.56 -1.94 28.33
N THR A 500 16.62 -1.28 27.88
CA THR A 500 16.60 0.15 27.50
C THR A 500 16.81 0.44 26.03
N ALA A 501 17.54 -0.37 25.26
CA ALA A 501 17.81 -0.12 23.84
C ALA A 501 16.99 -1.04 22.92
N LEU A 502 16.73 -0.60 21.68
CA LEU A 502 16.18 -1.50 20.64
C LEU A 502 17.25 -2.57 20.32
N PRO A 503 16.87 -3.86 20.21
CA PRO A 503 17.79 -4.96 19.92
C PRO A 503 18.18 -5.01 18.43
N VAL A 504 18.63 -3.89 17.87
CA VAL A 504 18.98 -3.75 16.46
C VAL A 504 20.40 -3.20 16.32
N GLU A 505 21.11 -3.62 15.28
CA GLU A 505 22.39 -3.05 14.89
C GLU A 505 22.16 -1.76 14.09
N SER A 506 22.99 -0.73 14.32
CA SER A 506 22.98 0.46 13.48
C SER A 506 23.60 0.14 12.13
N SER A 507 22.89 0.45 11.04
CA SER A 507 23.39 0.30 9.67
C SER A 507 23.83 1.66 9.13
N GLU A 508 25.05 1.75 8.59
CA GLU A 508 25.48 2.92 7.83
C GLU A 508 24.94 2.92 6.38
N SER A 509 24.38 1.81 5.93
CA SER A 509 23.94 1.63 4.54
C SER A 509 22.69 2.42 4.16
N GLU A 510 21.88 2.88 5.11
CA GLU A 510 20.63 3.61 4.81
C GLU A 510 20.86 5.02 4.24
N LYS A 511 21.98 5.67 4.55
CA LYS A 511 22.25 7.05 4.09
C LYS A 511 22.30 7.18 2.56
N ASN A 512 22.47 6.08 1.84
CA ASN A 512 22.57 6.04 0.38
C ASN A 512 21.50 5.14 -0.30
N SER A 513 20.47 4.69 0.43
CA SER A 513 19.51 3.70 -0.08
C SER A 513 18.47 4.25 -1.07
N GLY A 514 18.39 5.55 -1.26
CA GLY A 514 17.34 6.20 -2.07
C GLY A 514 15.96 6.23 -1.37
N ASN A 515 15.83 5.66 -0.18
CA ASN A 515 14.59 5.61 0.58
C ASN A 515 14.34 6.93 1.32
N LYS A 516 13.06 7.30 1.47
CA LYS A 516 12.66 8.51 2.21
C LYS A 516 13.07 8.40 3.68
N THR A 517 13.58 9.49 4.24
CA THR A 517 13.80 9.64 5.69
C THR A 517 12.50 10.03 6.39
N PRO A 518 12.24 9.51 7.60
CA PRO A 518 11.06 9.88 8.38
C PRO A 518 10.97 11.40 8.64
N ILE A 519 9.76 11.96 8.43
CA ILE A 519 9.48 13.40 8.61
C ILE A 519 8.98 13.73 10.03
N ARG A 520 8.70 12.72 10.82
CA ARG A 520 8.05 12.83 12.13
C ARG A 520 8.61 13.91 13.07
N GLN A 521 9.91 14.15 13.09
CA GLN A 521 10.55 15.10 14.03
C GLN A 521 10.09 16.56 13.86
N ARG A 522 9.45 16.89 12.73
CA ARG A 522 8.98 18.25 12.45
C ARG A 522 7.59 18.56 12.97
N GLN A 523 6.76 17.55 13.25
CA GLN A 523 5.33 17.75 13.52
C GLN A 523 4.96 17.90 14.99
N TRP A 524 5.71 17.33 15.95
CA TRP A 524 5.30 17.27 17.35
C TRP A 524 6.39 17.70 18.36
N GLY A 525 7.35 18.50 17.96
CA GLY A 525 8.30 19.11 18.86
C GLY A 525 8.92 18.12 19.87
N ALA A 526 9.47 17.02 19.40
CA ALA A 526 10.20 16.06 20.24
C ALA A 526 11.49 16.71 20.77
N THR A 527 11.34 17.69 21.67
CA THR A 527 12.43 18.31 22.38
C THR A 527 12.67 17.50 23.66
N GLY A 528 13.75 16.74 23.69
CA GLY A 528 14.43 16.39 24.93
C GLY A 528 14.14 15.05 25.59
N THR A 529 13.40 14.13 24.97
CA THR A 529 13.31 12.75 25.46
C THR A 529 14.28 11.84 24.71
N ASP A 530 14.97 10.97 25.45
CA ASP A 530 15.76 9.89 24.86
C ASP A 530 14.89 9.17 23.80
N PRO A 531 15.36 9.05 22.54
CA PRO A 531 14.62 8.35 21.49
C PRO A 531 14.12 6.96 21.91
N MET A 532 14.79 6.34 22.89
CA MET A 532 14.45 5.03 23.42
C MET A 532 13.28 5.02 24.41
N GLU A 533 13.01 6.14 25.09
CA GLU A 533 11.90 6.21 26.05
C GLU A 533 10.53 6.36 25.41
N ARG A 534 10.46 6.66 24.11
CA ARG A 534 9.20 6.89 23.40
C ARG A 534 8.42 5.62 23.06
N PHE A 535 9.06 4.46 23.00
CA PHE A 535 8.43 3.22 22.55
C PHE A 535 7.75 2.43 23.66
N VAL A 536 6.65 1.73 23.31
CA VAL A 536 5.87 0.89 24.21
C VAL A 536 5.57 -0.47 23.56
N VAL A 537 5.51 -1.53 24.38
CA VAL A 537 5.07 -2.87 23.94
C VAL A 537 3.81 -3.23 24.74
N GLN A 538 2.65 -3.22 24.08
CA GLN A 538 1.38 -3.53 24.73
C GLN A 538 0.37 -4.28 23.82
N ASP A 539 0.55 -4.24 22.50
CA ASP A 539 -0.40 -4.83 21.57
C ASP A 539 -0.05 -6.30 21.27
N LYS A 540 -1.08 -7.14 21.13
CA LYS A 540 -0.93 -8.57 20.79
C LYS A 540 -0.65 -8.80 19.31
N ASN A 541 -1.14 -7.90 18.45
CA ASN A 541 -0.85 -7.86 17.03
C ASN A 541 0.39 -7.00 16.81
N VAL A 542 1.42 -7.54 16.15
CA VAL A 542 2.68 -6.81 15.97
C VAL A 542 2.54 -5.66 14.96
N ALA A 543 1.67 -5.78 13.97
CA ALA A 543 1.42 -4.67 13.04
C ALA A 543 0.73 -3.50 13.76
N THR A 544 -0.26 -3.76 14.63
CA THR A 544 -0.87 -2.74 15.51
C THR A 544 0.15 -2.14 16.48
N HIS A 545 1.06 -2.97 17.04
CA HIS A 545 2.18 -2.50 17.86
C HIS A 545 3.06 -1.49 17.10
N LEU A 546 3.41 -1.78 15.85
CA LEU A 546 4.17 -0.88 15.00
C LEU A 546 3.43 0.43 14.70
N VAL A 547 2.15 0.35 14.31
CA VAL A 547 1.30 1.53 14.06
C VAL A 547 1.18 2.42 15.29
N ARG A 548 0.95 1.84 16.50
CA ARG A 548 0.93 2.60 17.75
C ARG A 548 2.23 3.37 17.98
N ASN A 549 3.37 2.72 17.79
CA ASN A 549 4.67 3.33 18.00
C ASN A 549 5.00 4.40 16.95
N ALA A 550 4.53 4.24 15.72
CA ALA A 550 4.59 5.26 14.69
C ALA A 550 3.82 6.53 15.08
N LEU A 551 2.64 6.38 15.72
CA LEU A 551 1.79 7.50 16.14
C LEU A 551 2.22 8.20 17.43
N GLY A 552 3.20 7.68 18.16
CA GLY A 552 3.68 8.32 19.39
C GLY A 552 4.04 7.36 20.54
N GLY A 553 3.72 6.09 20.45
CA GLY A 553 4.10 5.04 21.39
C GLY A 553 3.61 5.29 22.82
N LYS A 554 4.53 5.65 23.74
CA LYS A 554 4.22 5.99 25.15
C LYS A 554 3.42 7.29 25.32
N ASN A 555 3.53 8.23 24.37
CA ASN A 555 2.77 9.46 24.42
C ASN A 555 1.31 9.19 24.02
N GLN A 556 0.51 8.76 24.99
CA GLN A 556 -0.91 8.42 24.77
C GLN A 556 -1.75 9.62 24.34
N GLU A 557 -1.39 10.82 24.77
CA GLU A 557 -2.07 12.04 24.34
C GLU A 557 -1.87 12.27 22.83
N GLN A 558 -0.66 12.16 22.34
CA GLN A 558 -0.36 12.25 20.90
C GLN A 558 -1.07 11.16 20.10
N VAL A 559 -1.04 9.91 20.56
CA VAL A 559 -1.76 8.80 19.91
C VAL A 559 -3.26 9.08 19.88
N SER A 560 -3.85 9.51 20.99
CA SER A 560 -5.28 9.86 21.07
C SER A 560 -5.63 11.03 20.17
N ALA A 561 -4.82 12.09 20.14
CA ALA A 561 -5.03 13.27 19.30
C ALA A 561 -5.03 12.92 17.81
N LEU A 562 -3.99 12.20 17.34
CA LEU A 562 -3.89 11.78 15.93
C LEU A 562 -5.03 10.85 15.50
N LEU A 563 -5.51 10.00 16.41
CA LEU A 563 -6.64 9.11 16.16
C LEU A 563 -8.00 9.82 16.26
N THR A 564 -8.07 10.94 16.96
CA THR A 564 -9.29 11.77 17.05
C THR A 564 -9.58 12.48 15.74
N LEU A 565 -8.54 12.85 14.98
CA LEU A 565 -8.69 13.61 13.74
C LEU A 565 -9.62 12.88 12.75
N PRO A 566 -10.74 13.51 12.33
CA PRO A 566 -11.59 12.96 11.28
C PRO A 566 -11.01 13.28 9.89
N SER A 567 -11.37 12.48 8.89
CA SER A 567 -11.17 12.85 7.48
C SER A 567 -11.97 14.13 7.14
N PRO A 568 -11.45 15.06 6.33
CA PRO A 568 -10.13 15.04 5.66
C PRO A 568 -9.00 15.68 6.50
N PHE A 569 -9.24 16.09 7.75
CA PHE A 569 -8.23 16.76 8.59
C PHE A 569 -7.07 15.84 8.96
N SER A 570 -7.32 14.53 9.13
CA SER A 570 -6.31 13.50 9.38
C SER A 570 -5.20 13.51 8.34
N ARG A 571 -5.52 13.77 7.07
CA ARG A 571 -4.57 13.81 5.93
C ARG A 571 -3.48 14.87 6.04
N ARG A 572 -3.66 15.89 6.86
CA ARG A 572 -2.64 16.91 7.13
C ARG A 572 -1.51 16.40 8.03
N TYR A 573 -1.79 15.35 8.83
CA TYR A 573 -0.91 14.86 9.89
C TYR A 573 -0.41 13.44 9.66
N ARG A 574 -1.12 12.64 8.88
CA ARG A 574 -0.74 11.28 8.50
C ARG A 574 -1.48 10.84 7.25
N ASP A 575 -0.90 9.90 6.53
CA ASP A 575 -1.58 9.17 5.46
C ASP A 575 -2.41 8.00 6.00
N ASP A 576 -3.04 7.23 5.11
CA ASP A 576 -3.49 5.87 5.40
C ASP A 576 -2.26 5.04 5.80
N LEU A 577 -2.41 4.11 6.74
CA LEU A 577 -1.34 3.22 7.14
C LEU A 577 -1.80 1.78 6.96
N THR A 578 -1.04 1.02 6.18
CA THR A 578 -1.22 -0.43 6.05
C THR A 578 0.12 -1.10 6.34
N VAL A 579 0.12 -2.02 7.32
CA VAL A 579 1.32 -2.73 7.76
C VAL A 579 1.05 -4.22 7.78
N GLN A 580 1.93 -5.01 7.17
CA GLN A 580 1.97 -6.47 7.25
C GLN A 580 3.30 -6.92 7.84
N VAL A 581 3.27 -7.88 8.75
CA VAL A 581 4.48 -8.50 9.31
C VAL A 581 4.37 -10.01 9.13
N ILE A 582 5.34 -10.61 8.46
CA ILE A 582 5.39 -12.05 8.13
C ILE A 582 6.54 -12.67 8.92
N PHE A 583 6.25 -13.68 9.73
CA PHE A 583 7.24 -14.42 10.50
C PHE A 583 7.58 -15.75 9.86
N PHE A 584 8.87 -15.97 9.64
CA PHE A 584 9.40 -17.22 9.10
C PHE A 584 9.91 -18.10 10.23
N GLY A 585 9.66 -19.41 10.12
CA GLY A 585 10.04 -20.41 11.12
C GLY A 585 9.50 -21.78 10.79
N TYR A 586 9.86 -22.75 11.61
CA TYR A 586 9.33 -24.12 11.54
C TYR A 586 8.65 -24.57 12.84
N ASP A 587 8.67 -23.68 13.84
CA ASP A 587 8.05 -23.95 15.13
C ASP A 587 6.52 -23.89 15.04
N GLY A 588 5.86 -24.68 15.86
CA GLY A 588 4.41 -24.72 15.93
C GLY A 588 3.78 -26.00 15.34
N PRO A 589 2.46 -26.14 15.46
CA PRO A 589 1.74 -27.32 14.96
C PRO A 589 1.77 -27.39 13.43
N LYS A 590 2.00 -28.59 12.89
CA LYS A 590 1.97 -28.86 11.43
C LYS A 590 0.65 -29.55 11.07
N THR A 591 -0.46 -28.88 11.30
CA THR A 591 -1.81 -29.43 11.02
C THR A 591 -2.24 -29.26 9.56
N GLY A 592 -1.50 -28.47 8.76
CA GLY A 592 -1.88 -28.10 7.41
C GLY A 592 -2.91 -26.97 7.34
N GLU A 593 -3.40 -26.47 8.47
CA GLU A 593 -4.46 -25.50 8.57
C GLU A 593 -3.94 -24.05 8.67
N ILE A 594 -4.77 -23.11 8.24
CA ILE A 594 -4.57 -21.68 8.45
C ILE A 594 -5.59 -21.24 9.49
N VAL A 595 -5.13 -20.72 10.64
CA VAL A 595 -5.97 -20.46 11.81
C VAL A 595 -5.89 -18.98 12.20
N VAL A 596 -7.06 -18.34 12.37
CA VAL A 596 -7.14 -16.96 12.86
C VAL A 596 -6.76 -16.89 14.33
N ASN A 597 -5.79 -16.06 14.67
CA ASN A 597 -5.43 -15.73 16.05
C ASN A 597 -6.43 -14.69 16.61
N LYS A 598 -7.44 -15.18 17.33
CA LYS A 598 -8.55 -14.35 17.82
C LYS A 598 -8.12 -13.27 18.82
N GLU A 599 -7.03 -13.48 19.57
CA GLU A 599 -6.53 -12.50 20.56
C GLU A 599 -5.91 -11.25 19.91
N ALA A 600 -5.38 -11.42 18.69
CA ALA A 600 -4.71 -10.40 17.92
C ALA A 600 -5.47 -10.02 16.62
N THR A 601 -6.76 -10.32 16.57
CA THR A 601 -7.65 -10.01 15.43
C THR A 601 -8.88 -9.28 15.93
N ALA A 602 -9.33 -8.29 15.22
CA ALA A 602 -10.54 -7.52 15.53
C ALA A 602 -11.75 -8.46 15.64
N ALA A 603 -12.58 -8.26 16.66
CA ALA A 603 -13.69 -9.15 16.98
C ALA A 603 -14.65 -9.37 15.79
N ALA A 604 -14.93 -8.32 15.02
CA ALA A 604 -15.80 -8.42 13.84
C ALA A 604 -15.20 -9.33 12.75
N LEU A 605 -13.88 -9.24 12.53
CA LEU A 605 -13.16 -10.05 11.54
C LEU A 605 -13.02 -11.51 12.02
N ALA A 606 -12.77 -11.72 13.31
CA ALA A 606 -12.71 -13.05 13.91
C ALA A 606 -14.07 -13.79 13.85
N ALA A 607 -15.18 -13.06 14.04
CA ALA A 607 -16.53 -13.61 13.92
C ALA A 607 -16.85 -14.01 12.46
N ALA A 608 -16.53 -13.16 11.49
CA ALA A 608 -16.73 -13.46 10.08
C ALA A 608 -15.93 -14.68 9.61
N ALA A 609 -14.69 -14.84 10.09
CA ALA A 609 -13.87 -16.02 9.81
C ALA A 609 -14.47 -17.31 10.41
N ALA A 610 -15.07 -17.24 11.61
CA ALA A 610 -15.72 -18.39 12.25
C ALA A 610 -17.00 -18.83 11.52
N ASP A 611 -17.78 -17.90 10.98
CA ASP A 611 -18.98 -18.19 10.20
C ASP A 611 -18.64 -18.75 8.81
N GLY A 612 -17.59 -18.25 8.15
CA GLY A 612 -17.08 -18.78 6.88
C GLY A 612 -16.62 -20.26 6.99
N ASN A 613 -16.13 -20.66 8.16
CA ASN A 613 -15.68 -22.04 8.39
C ASN A 613 -16.84 -23.04 8.60
N LYS A 614 -18.05 -22.56 8.94
CA LYS A 614 -19.25 -23.42 9.06
C LYS A 614 -19.82 -23.84 7.69
N THR A 615 -19.42 -23.21 6.61
CA THR A 615 -19.90 -23.50 5.24
C THR A 615 -19.02 -24.48 4.48
N GLY A 616 -18.13 -25.22 5.16
CA GLY A 616 -17.21 -26.22 4.59
C GLY A 616 -16.05 -25.60 3.81
N PRO A 617 -14.94 -26.32 3.59
CA PRO A 617 -13.79 -25.77 2.92
C PRO A 617 -14.18 -25.41 1.49
N VAL A 618 -14.30 -24.11 1.22
CA VAL A 618 -14.33 -23.59 -0.15
C VAL A 618 -12.93 -23.84 -0.70
N LYS A 619 -12.75 -24.97 -1.38
CA LYS A 619 -11.54 -25.21 -2.18
C LYS A 619 -11.42 -24.04 -3.14
N PRO A 620 -10.31 -23.30 -3.14
CA PRO A 620 -10.10 -22.28 -4.15
C PRO A 620 -10.07 -22.98 -5.51
N LYS A 621 -11.05 -22.74 -6.33
CA LYS A 621 -11.00 -23.13 -7.74
C LYS A 621 -10.10 -22.11 -8.43
N LEU A 622 -8.90 -22.54 -8.81
CA LEU A 622 -8.05 -21.87 -9.79
C LEU A 622 -8.78 -21.76 -11.14
#